data_999d055a3c92a1d1b85b12194e2b9c19
#
_entry.id   999d055a3c92a1d1b85b12194e2b9c19
#
_cell.length_a   1.000
_cell.length_b   1.000
_cell.length_c   1.000
_cell.angle_alpha   90.00
_cell.angle_beta   90.00
_cell.angle_gamma   90.00
#
_symmetry.space_group_name_H-M   'P 1'
#
loop_
_entity.id
_entity.type
_entity.pdbx_description
1 polymer ?
#
loop_
_entity_poly.entity_id
_entity_poly.type
_entity_poly.pdbx_seq_one_letter_code
_entity_poly.pdbx_strand_id
1 'polypeptide(L)'
;MTSIPTTLGPKRSDELGLILPHEHIFVDLRTLDTPGFAQADVEQVVQLMTPEIEKAQAVGVTAIVECSAVGVGRRVDIIRAVSEATQLPVVVPTGVYREPWVPDWVHNASESYLAEWMLSELQGEIEDSGVQAGWIKLSAGDEGLTDVETKILRAAATAGRESNAVIGSHTIQGQVVRDQLDIIEAIGYAPERFIWIHTQAEPEFELHLEMAQRGAWLEYDWIGNQDEDDLLKIQQLLDAGYGNQLLLSQDRGWYDPALPGGGVPQPYTYLVEKFLPKLRAAGIEEATIHQLTHTNPFRAFAH
;
A
#
# COMPACT_ATOMS: atom_id res chain seq x y z
N MET A 1 14.58 12.16 -13.73
CA MET A 1 14.63 10.70 -13.51
C MET A 1 13.57 10.39 -12.48
N THR A 2 12.76 9.39 -12.71
CA THR A 2 11.72 8.96 -11.75
C THR A 2 12.37 8.34 -10.50
N SER A 3 11.79 8.61 -9.34
CA SER A 3 12.23 8.08 -8.04
C SER A 3 11.02 7.79 -7.16
N ILE A 4 11.21 7.00 -6.11
CA ILE A 4 10.20 6.80 -5.07
C ILE A 4 10.62 7.63 -3.85
N PRO A 5 9.78 8.55 -3.35
CA PRO A 5 10.00 9.21 -2.07
C PRO A 5 9.99 8.19 -0.93
N THR A 6 10.97 8.23 -0.05
CA THR A 6 11.07 7.35 1.11
C THR A 6 11.53 8.10 2.35
N THR A 7 11.41 7.48 3.51
CA THR A 7 11.92 7.99 4.79
C THR A 7 13.42 8.30 4.78
N LEU A 8 14.20 7.68 3.89
CA LEU A 8 15.64 7.88 3.71
C LEU A 8 15.97 8.67 2.43
N GLY A 9 15.06 9.55 2.03
CA GLY A 9 15.15 10.34 0.79
C GLY A 9 14.69 9.56 -0.45
N PRO A 10 14.63 10.24 -1.61
CA PRO A 10 14.16 9.60 -2.85
C PRO A 10 15.12 8.51 -3.32
N LYS A 11 14.57 7.39 -3.81
CA LYS A 11 15.32 6.23 -4.31
C LYS A 11 15.02 5.99 -5.78
N ARG A 12 16.06 5.77 -6.58
CA ARG A 12 15.97 5.37 -7.98
C ARG A 12 15.93 3.84 -8.11
N SER A 13 15.56 3.34 -9.28
CA SER A 13 15.45 1.89 -9.52
C SER A 13 16.77 1.13 -9.36
N ASP A 14 17.91 1.78 -9.63
CA ASP A 14 19.24 1.19 -9.47
C ASP A 14 19.74 1.16 -8.00
N GLU A 15 19.01 1.81 -7.09
CA GLU A 15 19.28 1.81 -5.66
C GLU A 15 18.39 0.83 -4.86
N LEU A 16 17.38 0.26 -5.51
CA LEU A 16 16.43 -0.67 -4.91
C LEU A 16 16.49 -2.04 -5.58
N GLY A 17 16.26 -3.08 -4.81
CA GLY A 17 16.05 -4.43 -5.25
C GLY A 17 14.60 -4.88 -5.04
N LEU A 18 14.39 -5.95 -4.27
CA LEU A 18 13.06 -6.43 -3.93
C LEU A 18 12.31 -5.42 -3.04
N ILE A 19 11.13 -5.02 -3.48
CA ILE A 19 10.23 -4.11 -2.76
C ILE A 19 8.99 -4.90 -2.35
N LEU A 20 8.59 -4.79 -1.08
CA LEU A 20 7.28 -5.28 -0.61
C LEU A 20 6.28 -4.13 -0.73
N PRO A 21 5.30 -4.21 -1.65
CA PRO A 21 4.43 -3.07 -1.97
C PRO A 21 3.28 -2.85 -0.97
N HIS A 22 3.06 -3.75 -0.01
CA HIS A 22 2.00 -3.63 0.97
C HIS A 22 2.37 -4.28 2.31
N GLU A 23 2.83 -3.45 3.26
CA GLU A 23 3.17 -3.91 4.61
C GLU A 23 2.81 -2.84 5.66
N HIS A 24 2.89 -3.21 6.94
CA HIS A 24 2.61 -2.34 8.07
C HIS A 24 3.73 -2.38 9.12
N ILE A 25 4.25 -1.22 9.50
CA ILE A 25 5.10 -1.08 10.69
C ILE A 25 4.23 -0.85 11.91
N PHE A 26 3.27 0.06 11.78
CA PHE A 26 2.37 0.45 12.87
C PHE A 26 0.95 0.59 12.33
N VAL A 27 -0.02 -0.05 13.00
CA VAL A 27 -1.43 0.04 12.61
C VAL A 27 -2.31 0.00 13.85
N ASP A 28 -3.38 0.80 13.85
CA ASP A 28 -4.41 0.78 14.89
C ASP A 28 -5.79 0.78 14.22
N LEU A 29 -6.46 -0.36 14.27
CA LEU A 29 -7.80 -0.54 13.71
C LEU A 29 -8.94 -0.25 14.69
N ARG A 30 -8.64 0.24 15.89
CA ARG A 30 -9.66 0.76 16.78
C ARG A 30 -10.30 2.02 16.20
N THR A 31 -11.49 2.38 16.63
CA THR A 31 -12.11 3.64 16.23
C THR A 31 -11.37 4.84 16.86
N LEU A 32 -11.44 5.98 16.19
CA LEU A 32 -10.68 7.20 16.55
C LEU A 32 -10.99 7.75 17.96
N ASP A 33 -12.19 7.48 18.47
CA ASP A 33 -12.64 7.86 19.82
C ASP A 33 -12.15 6.91 20.93
N THR A 34 -11.49 5.81 20.57
CA THR A 34 -10.97 4.85 21.54
C THR A 34 -9.81 5.48 22.34
N PRO A 35 -9.88 5.48 23.68
CA PRO A 35 -8.79 6.00 24.49
C PRO A 35 -7.46 5.33 24.15
N GLY A 36 -6.43 6.13 23.88
CA GLY A 36 -5.11 5.64 23.50
C GLY A 36 -4.99 5.21 22.03
N PHE A 37 -5.94 5.58 21.17
CA PHE A 37 -5.82 5.38 19.72
C PHE A 37 -4.49 5.96 19.20
N ALA A 38 -3.77 5.15 18.41
CA ALA A 38 -2.47 5.45 17.81
C ALA A 38 -1.35 5.85 18.81
N GLN A 39 -1.53 5.62 20.10
CA GLN A 39 -0.51 5.91 21.10
C GLN A 39 0.44 4.73 21.31
N ALA A 40 1.72 4.99 21.13
CA ALA A 40 2.80 4.05 21.45
C ALA A 40 4.07 4.82 21.77
N ASP A 41 4.93 4.18 22.55
CA ASP A 41 6.30 4.63 22.78
C ASP A 41 7.16 4.29 21.57
N VAL A 42 7.82 5.30 20.98
CA VAL A 42 8.61 5.14 19.76
C VAL A 42 9.74 4.12 19.93
N GLU A 43 10.45 4.17 21.07
CA GLU A 43 11.59 3.28 21.34
C GLU A 43 11.11 1.82 21.45
N GLN A 44 9.93 1.60 22.05
CA GLN A 44 9.33 0.26 22.15
C GLN A 44 8.98 -0.28 20.76
N VAL A 45 8.40 0.54 19.88
CA VAL A 45 8.08 0.10 18.50
C VAL A 45 9.36 -0.22 17.74
N VAL A 46 10.38 0.63 17.83
CA VAL A 46 11.69 0.39 17.22
C VAL A 46 12.29 -0.94 17.70
N GLN A 47 12.29 -1.19 19.02
CA GLN A 47 12.82 -2.44 19.59
C GLN A 47 12.08 -3.69 19.11
N LEU A 48 10.75 -3.60 18.92
CA LEU A 48 9.94 -4.73 18.50
C LEU A 48 10.05 -5.00 16.99
N MET A 49 10.04 -3.94 16.17
CA MET A 49 9.96 -4.07 14.71
C MET A 49 11.32 -4.26 14.04
N THR A 50 12.41 -3.73 14.62
CA THR A 50 13.76 -3.84 14.04
C THR A 50 14.16 -5.28 13.70
N PRO A 51 14.02 -6.28 14.59
CA PRO A 51 14.41 -7.66 14.27
C PRO A 51 13.65 -8.27 13.08
N GLU A 52 12.38 -7.90 12.89
CA GLU A 52 11.58 -8.41 11.77
C GLU A 52 12.01 -7.77 10.44
N ILE A 53 12.33 -6.48 10.46
CA ILE A 53 12.87 -5.78 9.29
C ILE A 53 14.25 -6.28 8.92
N GLU A 54 15.16 -6.52 9.89
CA GLU A 54 16.48 -7.10 9.65
C GLU A 54 16.38 -8.51 9.02
N LYS A 55 15.41 -9.33 9.42
CA LYS A 55 15.14 -10.62 8.77
C LYS A 55 14.69 -10.43 7.31
N ALA A 56 13.84 -9.44 7.02
CA ALA A 56 13.43 -9.13 5.65
C ALA A 56 14.62 -8.68 4.79
N GLN A 57 15.49 -7.81 5.33
CA GLN A 57 16.72 -7.40 4.64
C GLN A 57 17.64 -8.60 4.38
N ALA A 58 17.78 -9.52 5.33
CA ALA A 58 18.60 -10.71 5.18
C ALA A 58 18.16 -11.63 4.01
N VAL A 59 16.87 -11.60 3.63
CA VAL A 59 16.35 -12.34 2.48
C VAL A 59 16.26 -11.49 1.20
N GLY A 60 16.79 -10.26 1.22
CA GLY A 60 16.93 -9.42 0.03
C GLY A 60 15.88 -8.32 -0.15
N VAL A 61 15.01 -8.07 0.83
CA VAL A 61 14.10 -6.92 0.82
C VAL A 61 14.91 -5.63 0.98
N THR A 62 14.68 -4.66 0.11
CA THR A 62 15.42 -3.38 0.07
C THR A 62 14.52 -2.17 0.33
N ALA A 63 13.21 -2.32 0.27
CA ALA A 63 12.23 -1.31 0.64
C ALA A 63 10.89 -1.96 0.97
N ILE A 64 10.09 -1.28 1.78
CA ILE A 64 8.68 -1.61 2.01
C ILE A 64 7.80 -0.40 1.76
N VAL A 65 6.54 -0.64 1.38
CA VAL A 65 5.50 0.38 1.29
C VAL A 65 4.60 0.23 2.50
N GLU A 66 4.60 1.25 3.36
CA GLU A 66 3.72 1.35 4.52
C GLU A 66 2.30 1.70 4.06
N CYS A 67 1.30 0.99 4.58
CA CYS A 67 -0.08 1.10 4.13
C CYS A 67 -1.05 1.71 5.16
N SER A 68 -0.58 2.12 6.34
CA SER A 68 -1.40 2.78 7.36
C SER A 68 -1.64 4.25 6.99
N ALA A 69 -2.85 4.57 6.51
CA ALA A 69 -3.30 5.93 6.22
C ALA A 69 -3.88 6.64 7.45
N VAL A 70 -4.28 7.89 7.29
CA VAL A 70 -5.08 8.62 8.30
C VAL A 70 -6.36 7.83 8.58
N GLY A 71 -6.66 7.66 9.86
CA GLY A 71 -7.80 6.86 10.34
C GLY A 71 -7.39 5.50 10.92
N VAL A 72 -6.30 4.92 10.47
CA VAL A 72 -5.81 3.60 10.95
C VAL A 72 -4.41 3.68 11.56
N GLY A 73 -4.12 4.79 12.22
CA GLY A 73 -2.91 4.92 13.03
C GLY A 73 -1.66 5.34 12.27
N ARG A 74 -1.75 6.16 11.22
CA ARG A 74 -0.57 6.72 10.54
C ARG A 74 0.34 7.45 11.54
N ARG A 75 1.55 6.92 11.81
CA ARG A 75 2.55 7.45 12.73
C ARG A 75 3.90 7.60 12.03
N VAL A 76 4.04 8.71 11.29
CA VAL A 76 5.24 8.99 10.47
C VAL A 76 6.51 9.08 11.31
N ASP A 77 6.42 9.60 12.53
CA ASP A 77 7.50 9.65 13.52
C ASP A 77 8.03 8.24 13.87
N ILE A 78 7.12 7.29 14.10
CA ILE A 78 7.45 5.88 14.36
C ILE A 78 8.06 5.21 13.14
N ILE A 79 7.38 5.34 11.98
CA ILE A 79 7.84 4.75 10.71
C ILE A 79 9.25 5.23 10.37
N ARG A 80 9.50 6.54 10.51
CA ARG A 80 10.82 7.13 10.30
C ARG A 80 11.86 6.58 11.28
N ALA A 81 11.53 6.52 12.58
CA ALA A 81 12.45 6.01 13.60
C ALA A 81 12.86 4.55 13.34
N VAL A 82 11.91 3.67 12.97
CA VAL A 82 12.18 2.29 12.60
C VAL A 82 13.03 2.21 11.33
N SER A 83 12.71 3.01 10.31
CA SER A 83 13.47 3.09 9.07
C SER A 83 14.91 3.56 9.29
N GLU A 84 15.12 4.59 10.10
CA GLU A 84 16.45 5.10 10.46
C GLU A 84 17.27 4.07 11.25
N ALA A 85 16.64 3.35 12.19
CA ALA A 85 17.30 2.31 12.98
C ALA A 85 17.77 1.12 12.13
N THR A 86 16.98 0.74 11.13
CA THR A 86 17.26 -0.42 10.26
C THR A 86 17.94 -0.07 8.94
N GLN A 87 18.00 1.22 8.59
CA GLN A 87 18.43 1.71 7.28
C GLN A 87 17.63 1.11 6.12
N LEU A 88 16.37 0.69 6.35
CA LEU A 88 15.45 0.25 5.32
C LEU A 88 14.60 1.43 4.83
N PRO A 89 14.63 1.79 3.53
CA PRO A 89 13.73 2.78 2.95
C PRO A 89 12.27 2.36 3.10
N VAL A 90 11.42 3.25 3.60
CA VAL A 90 9.97 3.05 3.73
C VAL A 90 9.24 4.11 2.94
N VAL A 91 8.31 3.70 2.08
CA VAL A 91 7.42 4.59 1.32
C VAL A 91 6.19 4.86 2.18
N VAL A 92 5.94 6.12 2.51
CA VAL A 92 4.87 6.50 3.46
C VAL A 92 3.69 7.10 2.69
N PRO A 93 2.42 6.76 3.03
CA PRO A 93 1.26 7.29 2.34
C PRO A 93 0.80 8.65 2.90
N THR A 94 0.18 9.45 2.01
CA THR A 94 -0.91 10.35 2.37
C THR A 94 -2.25 9.65 2.15
N GLY A 95 -3.37 10.32 2.43
CA GLY A 95 -4.71 9.77 2.21
C GLY A 95 -5.44 9.39 3.49
N VAL A 96 -6.69 8.94 3.33
CA VAL A 96 -7.62 8.66 4.43
C VAL A 96 -8.27 7.29 4.22
N TYR A 97 -8.42 6.52 5.29
CA TYR A 97 -9.10 5.24 5.28
C TYR A 97 -10.63 5.42 5.21
N ARG A 98 -11.38 4.33 5.03
CA ARG A 98 -12.85 4.32 4.92
C ARG A 98 -13.56 4.52 6.25
N GLU A 99 -14.90 4.64 6.22
CA GLU A 99 -15.75 4.55 7.40
C GLU A 99 -15.60 3.19 8.13
N PRO A 100 -15.65 3.15 9.47
CA PRO A 100 -15.90 4.28 10.40
C PRO A 100 -14.61 5.01 10.87
N TRP A 101 -13.50 4.86 10.18
CA TRP A 101 -12.20 5.44 10.53
C TRP A 101 -11.93 6.82 9.92
N VAL A 102 -12.94 7.44 9.29
CA VAL A 102 -12.81 8.79 8.75
C VAL A 102 -12.88 9.82 9.88
N PRO A 103 -11.85 10.69 10.06
CA PRO A 103 -11.88 11.70 11.10
C PRO A 103 -12.91 12.81 10.84
N ASP A 104 -13.44 13.43 11.90
CA ASP A 104 -14.41 14.52 11.83
C ASP A 104 -13.96 15.70 10.93
N TRP A 105 -12.66 16.02 10.97
CA TRP A 105 -12.15 17.11 10.14
C TRP A 105 -12.27 16.81 8.64
N VAL A 106 -12.16 15.52 8.23
CA VAL A 106 -12.35 15.10 6.84
C VAL A 106 -13.81 15.21 6.42
N HIS A 107 -14.74 14.83 7.31
CA HIS A 107 -16.17 15.00 7.06
C HIS A 107 -16.51 16.47 6.76
N ASN A 108 -15.92 17.38 7.53
CA ASN A 108 -16.18 18.83 7.45
C ASN A 108 -15.38 19.54 6.35
N ALA A 109 -14.31 18.91 5.83
CA ALA A 109 -13.46 19.50 4.79
C ALA A 109 -14.14 19.48 3.42
N SER A 110 -13.83 20.50 2.59
CA SER A 110 -14.19 20.47 1.18
C SER A 110 -13.30 19.51 0.39
N GLU A 111 -13.78 19.05 -0.78
CA GLU A 111 -12.99 18.23 -1.71
C GLU A 111 -11.67 18.93 -2.09
N SER A 112 -11.73 20.24 -2.38
CA SER A 112 -10.53 21.03 -2.73
C SER A 112 -9.52 21.10 -1.59
N TYR A 113 -9.98 21.28 -0.35
CA TYR A 113 -9.08 21.26 0.82
C TYR A 113 -8.37 19.92 0.98
N LEU A 114 -9.10 18.80 0.82
CA LEU A 114 -8.51 17.47 0.90
C LEU A 114 -7.49 17.23 -0.22
N ALA A 115 -7.77 17.71 -1.44
CA ALA A 115 -6.83 17.61 -2.56
C ALA A 115 -5.56 18.44 -2.29
N GLU A 116 -5.69 19.67 -1.82
CA GLU A 116 -4.56 20.54 -1.46
C GLU A 116 -3.73 19.94 -0.30
N TRP A 117 -4.39 19.36 0.71
CA TRP A 117 -3.72 18.69 1.82
C TRP A 117 -2.89 17.48 1.33
N MET A 118 -3.48 16.57 0.54
CA MET A 118 -2.75 15.42 -0.02
C MET A 118 -1.60 15.88 -0.91
N LEU A 119 -1.83 16.90 -1.75
CA LEU A 119 -0.81 17.43 -2.63
C LEU A 119 0.34 18.08 -1.85
N SER A 120 0.06 18.76 -0.75
CA SER A 120 1.09 19.36 0.11
C SER A 120 2.00 18.30 0.76
N GLU A 121 1.45 17.14 1.16
CA GLU A 121 2.23 16.02 1.69
C GLU A 121 3.03 15.28 0.60
N LEU A 122 2.52 15.24 -0.64
CA LEU A 122 3.20 14.64 -1.79
C LEU A 122 4.33 15.52 -2.36
N GLN A 123 4.27 16.84 -2.18
CA GLN A 123 5.26 17.78 -2.70
C GLN A 123 6.20 18.34 -1.62
N GLY A 124 5.81 18.23 -0.35
CA GLY A 124 6.54 18.71 0.81
C GLY A 124 6.81 17.61 1.81
N GLU A 125 6.33 17.79 3.04
CA GLU A 125 6.48 16.80 4.11
C GLU A 125 5.17 16.57 4.86
N ILE A 126 5.07 15.40 5.47
CA ILE A 126 3.92 15.01 6.29
C ILE A 126 4.14 15.57 7.70
N GLU A 127 3.27 16.48 8.18
CA GLU A 127 3.19 16.89 9.60
C GLU A 127 4.54 17.31 10.22
N ASP A 128 5.35 18.11 9.54
CA ASP A 128 6.69 18.56 9.99
C ASP A 128 7.65 17.39 10.31
N SER A 129 7.43 16.22 9.71
CA SER A 129 8.21 15.02 9.96
C SER A 129 9.54 14.95 9.21
N GLY A 130 9.76 15.77 8.22
CA GLY A 130 10.87 15.67 7.26
C GLY A 130 10.69 14.51 6.25
N VAL A 131 9.52 13.86 6.21
CA VAL A 131 9.21 12.74 5.31
C VAL A 131 8.15 13.16 4.30
N GLN A 132 8.47 13.03 3.02
CA GLN A 132 7.54 13.24 1.91
C GLN A 132 6.67 12.01 1.70
N ALA A 133 5.37 12.20 1.43
CA ALA A 133 4.50 11.11 1.03
C ALA A 133 4.90 10.59 -0.37
N GLY A 134 4.99 9.26 -0.52
CA GLY A 134 5.34 8.63 -1.79
C GLY A 134 4.13 8.19 -2.60
N TRP A 135 2.92 8.16 -2.02
CA TRP A 135 1.70 7.67 -2.66
C TRP A 135 0.45 8.05 -1.86
N ILE A 136 -0.72 7.73 -2.40
CA ILE A 136 -2.01 8.00 -1.77
C ILE A 136 -2.68 6.68 -1.40
N LYS A 137 -2.92 6.44 -0.10
CA LYS A 137 -3.65 5.26 0.39
C LYS A 137 -5.08 5.63 0.74
N LEU A 138 -6.01 4.90 0.15
CA LEU A 138 -7.45 4.99 0.40
C LEU A 138 -8.02 3.64 0.80
N SER A 139 -9.32 3.65 1.10
CA SER A 139 -10.12 2.45 1.29
C SER A 139 -11.57 2.72 0.90
N ALA A 140 -12.28 1.70 0.47
CA ALA A 140 -13.71 1.73 0.16
C ALA A 140 -14.47 0.65 0.92
N GLY A 141 -15.72 0.94 1.28
CA GLY A 141 -16.61 -0.04 1.90
C GLY A 141 -17.02 -1.17 0.96
N ASP A 142 -17.39 -2.33 1.52
CA ASP A 142 -17.71 -3.52 0.72
C ASP A 142 -19.06 -3.39 0.00
N GLU A 143 -19.96 -2.52 0.48
CA GLU A 143 -21.29 -2.26 -0.12
C GLU A 143 -21.30 -1.07 -1.09
N GLY A 144 -20.13 -0.46 -1.35
CA GLY A 144 -19.97 0.73 -2.18
C GLY A 144 -19.35 1.90 -1.42
N LEU A 145 -19.11 2.99 -2.15
CA LEU A 145 -18.57 4.22 -1.59
C LEU A 145 -19.64 5.04 -0.89
N THR A 146 -19.38 5.49 0.31
CA THR A 146 -20.18 6.54 0.96
C THR A 146 -19.91 7.90 0.31
N ASP A 147 -20.75 8.91 0.62
CA ASP A 147 -20.52 10.28 0.12
C ASP A 147 -19.17 10.85 0.52
N VAL A 148 -18.71 10.54 1.75
CA VAL A 148 -17.39 11.01 2.22
C VAL A 148 -16.25 10.25 1.55
N GLU A 149 -16.37 8.95 1.34
CA GLU A 149 -15.37 8.16 0.61
C GLU A 149 -15.29 8.59 -0.86
N THR A 150 -16.41 8.87 -1.50
CA THR A 150 -16.47 9.46 -2.85
C THR A 150 -15.76 10.81 -2.90
N LYS A 151 -16.00 11.69 -1.93
CA LYS A 151 -15.30 12.99 -1.79
C LYS A 151 -13.79 12.80 -1.64
N ILE A 152 -13.36 11.87 -0.78
CA ILE A 152 -11.94 11.54 -0.57
C ILE A 152 -11.29 11.02 -1.86
N LEU A 153 -11.95 10.09 -2.57
CA LEU A 153 -11.46 9.54 -3.84
C LEU A 153 -11.29 10.63 -4.91
N ARG A 154 -12.25 11.54 -5.05
CA ARG A 154 -12.19 12.66 -5.99
C ARG A 154 -11.05 13.63 -5.65
N ALA A 155 -10.87 13.93 -4.37
CA ALA A 155 -9.74 14.74 -3.90
C ALA A 155 -8.40 14.07 -4.19
N ALA A 156 -8.30 12.76 -3.91
CA ALA A 156 -7.11 11.96 -4.20
C ALA A 156 -6.78 11.91 -5.71
N ALA A 157 -7.80 11.71 -6.56
CA ALA A 157 -7.62 11.73 -8.02
C ALA A 157 -7.12 13.10 -8.52
N THR A 158 -7.60 14.19 -7.93
CA THR A 158 -7.12 15.55 -8.23
C THR A 158 -5.65 15.72 -7.82
N ALA A 159 -5.30 15.38 -6.60
CA ALA A 159 -3.91 15.46 -6.10
C ALA A 159 -2.96 14.53 -6.87
N GLY A 160 -3.39 13.29 -7.11
CA GLY A 160 -2.62 12.29 -7.87
C GLY A 160 -2.37 12.71 -9.32
N ARG A 161 -3.35 13.33 -9.98
CA ARG A 161 -3.18 13.86 -11.34
C ARG A 161 -2.12 14.96 -11.40
N GLU A 162 -2.06 15.84 -10.40
CA GLU A 162 -1.10 16.94 -10.35
C GLU A 162 0.31 16.49 -9.95
N SER A 163 0.43 15.49 -9.07
CA SER A 163 1.72 14.97 -8.58
C SER A 163 2.24 13.77 -9.37
N ASN A 164 1.40 13.12 -10.19
CA ASN A 164 1.62 11.80 -10.76
C ASN A 164 1.78 10.68 -9.72
N ALA A 165 1.36 10.90 -8.47
CA ALA A 165 1.36 9.87 -7.43
C ALA A 165 0.31 8.80 -7.70
N VAL A 166 0.61 7.54 -7.36
CA VAL A 166 -0.33 6.42 -7.47
C VAL A 166 -1.33 6.45 -6.31
N ILE A 167 -2.58 6.08 -6.60
CA ILE A 167 -3.62 5.84 -5.61
C ILE A 167 -3.74 4.33 -5.41
N GLY A 168 -3.62 3.83 -4.18
CA GLY A 168 -4.00 2.47 -3.83
C GLY A 168 -5.21 2.46 -2.91
N SER A 169 -6.21 1.65 -3.23
CA SER A 169 -7.45 1.55 -2.46
C SER A 169 -7.67 0.13 -1.94
N HIS A 170 -7.73 0.00 -0.61
CA HIS A 170 -8.24 -1.22 0.03
C HIS A 170 -9.69 -1.43 -0.39
N THR A 171 -9.96 -2.45 -1.18
CA THR A 171 -11.29 -2.72 -1.71
C THR A 171 -11.46 -4.21 -1.94
N ILE A 172 -12.44 -4.82 -1.25
CA ILE A 172 -12.67 -6.27 -1.34
C ILE A 172 -13.47 -6.63 -2.60
N GLN A 173 -14.51 -5.85 -2.92
CA GLN A 173 -15.45 -6.15 -4.00
C GLN A 173 -15.00 -5.49 -5.32
N GLY A 174 -14.82 -6.28 -6.37
CA GLY A 174 -14.42 -5.79 -7.69
C GLY A 174 -15.42 -4.81 -8.33
N GLN A 175 -16.73 -4.95 -7.99
CA GLN A 175 -17.73 -3.98 -8.43
C GLN A 175 -17.45 -2.59 -7.85
N VAL A 176 -17.04 -2.50 -6.60
CA VAL A 176 -16.68 -1.21 -5.96
C VAL A 176 -15.42 -0.63 -6.58
N VAL A 177 -14.48 -1.48 -7.01
CA VAL A 177 -13.30 -1.03 -7.79
C VAL A 177 -13.72 -0.43 -9.13
N ARG A 178 -14.68 -1.06 -9.81
CA ARG A 178 -15.23 -0.52 -11.07
C ARG A 178 -15.80 0.88 -10.87
N ASP A 179 -16.58 1.09 -9.82
CA ASP A 179 -17.16 2.39 -9.48
C ASP A 179 -16.07 3.42 -9.15
N GLN A 180 -15.00 3.02 -8.44
CA GLN A 180 -13.86 3.88 -8.17
C GLN A 180 -13.15 4.30 -9.47
N LEU A 181 -12.88 3.36 -10.38
CA LEU A 181 -12.25 3.65 -11.66
C LEU A 181 -13.11 4.60 -12.52
N ASP A 182 -14.44 4.41 -12.54
CA ASP A 182 -15.34 5.31 -13.26
C ASP A 182 -15.27 6.75 -12.72
N ILE A 183 -15.18 6.91 -11.40
CA ILE A 183 -15.05 8.22 -10.75
C ILE A 183 -13.72 8.88 -11.09
N ILE A 184 -12.59 8.16 -10.98
CA ILE A 184 -11.27 8.76 -11.23
C ILE A 184 -11.05 9.09 -12.71
N GLU A 185 -11.53 8.25 -13.63
CA GLU A 185 -11.47 8.51 -15.07
C GLU A 185 -12.28 9.75 -15.45
N ALA A 186 -13.46 9.95 -14.85
CA ALA A 186 -14.27 11.14 -15.06
C ALA A 186 -13.57 12.45 -14.63
N ILE A 187 -12.59 12.36 -13.71
CA ILE A 187 -11.75 13.49 -13.27
C ILE A 187 -10.49 13.64 -14.17
N GLY A 188 -10.22 12.64 -15.03
CA GLY A 188 -9.04 12.60 -15.89
C GLY A 188 -7.80 12.04 -15.18
N TYR A 189 -7.97 11.25 -14.14
CA TYR A 189 -6.89 10.47 -13.53
C TYR A 189 -6.76 9.12 -14.25
N ALA A 190 -5.52 8.74 -14.55
CA ALA A 190 -5.26 7.54 -15.36
C ALA A 190 -5.42 6.24 -14.52
N PRO A 191 -6.19 5.25 -15.00
CA PRO A 191 -6.32 3.95 -14.32
C PRO A 191 -4.98 3.24 -14.07
N GLU A 192 -3.98 3.47 -14.91
CA GLU A 192 -2.62 2.94 -14.78
C GLU A 192 -1.89 3.48 -13.54
N ARG A 193 -2.46 4.47 -12.87
CA ARG A 193 -2.00 5.02 -11.58
C ARG A 193 -2.91 4.62 -10.42
N PHE A 194 -3.74 3.58 -10.57
CA PHE A 194 -4.60 3.04 -9.53
C PHE A 194 -4.21 1.61 -9.19
N ILE A 195 -4.09 1.29 -7.89
CA ILE A 195 -3.82 -0.05 -7.36
C ILE A 195 -5.08 -0.57 -6.68
N TRP A 196 -5.60 -1.67 -7.17
CA TRP A 196 -6.60 -2.45 -6.46
C TRP A 196 -5.93 -3.31 -5.40
N ILE A 197 -5.99 -2.88 -4.16
CA ILE A 197 -5.45 -3.55 -2.98
C ILE A 197 -6.43 -4.65 -2.54
N HIS A 198 -5.90 -5.83 -2.16
CA HIS A 198 -6.64 -7.04 -1.81
C HIS A 198 -7.41 -7.66 -2.98
N THR A 199 -6.86 -7.57 -4.19
CA THR A 199 -7.48 -8.14 -5.39
C THR A 199 -7.84 -9.61 -5.21
N GLN A 200 -7.02 -10.41 -4.53
CA GLN A 200 -7.26 -11.84 -4.29
C GLN A 200 -8.54 -12.15 -3.52
N ALA A 201 -9.08 -11.18 -2.78
CA ALA A 201 -10.32 -11.36 -2.00
C ALA A 201 -11.57 -11.44 -2.88
N GLU A 202 -11.53 -10.90 -4.10
CA GLU A 202 -12.61 -11.01 -5.08
C GLU A 202 -12.63 -12.43 -5.69
N PRO A 203 -13.74 -13.19 -5.58
CA PRO A 203 -13.83 -14.52 -6.13
C PRO A 203 -14.06 -14.55 -7.65
N GLU A 204 -14.65 -13.50 -8.24
CA GLU A 204 -14.97 -13.42 -9.67
C GLU A 204 -13.73 -13.00 -10.47
N PHE A 205 -12.99 -13.97 -11.01
CA PHE A 205 -11.74 -13.71 -11.73
C PHE A 205 -11.91 -12.81 -12.97
N GLU A 206 -13.09 -12.81 -13.59
CA GLU A 206 -13.43 -11.90 -14.68
C GLU A 206 -13.30 -10.44 -14.30
N LEU A 207 -13.56 -10.07 -13.04
CA LEU A 207 -13.36 -8.71 -12.55
C LEU A 207 -11.87 -8.36 -12.44
N HIS A 208 -11.00 -9.32 -12.10
CA HIS A 208 -9.55 -9.09 -12.14
C HIS A 208 -9.08 -8.76 -13.56
N LEU A 209 -9.54 -9.54 -14.55
CA LEU A 209 -9.21 -9.30 -15.96
C LEU A 209 -9.76 -7.95 -16.45
N GLU A 210 -10.98 -7.60 -16.08
CA GLU A 210 -11.60 -6.33 -16.44
C GLU A 210 -10.80 -5.13 -15.90
N MET A 211 -10.43 -5.15 -14.62
CA MET A 211 -9.66 -4.06 -14.01
C MET A 211 -8.25 -3.97 -14.59
N ALA A 212 -7.60 -5.12 -14.85
CA ALA A 212 -6.32 -5.17 -15.56
C ALA A 212 -6.44 -4.61 -16.98
N GLN A 213 -7.51 -4.92 -17.71
CA GLN A 213 -7.75 -4.40 -19.06
C GLN A 213 -7.95 -2.88 -19.06
N ARG A 214 -8.54 -2.30 -18.01
CA ARG A 214 -8.65 -0.84 -17.82
C ARG A 214 -7.31 -0.19 -17.49
N GLY A 215 -6.29 -0.96 -17.11
CA GLY A 215 -4.95 -0.46 -16.80
C GLY A 215 -4.58 -0.51 -15.32
N ALA A 216 -5.51 -0.80 -14.42
CA ALA A 216 -5.25 -0.83 -12.98
C ALA A 216 -4.20 -1.88 -12.58
N TRP A 217 -3.45 -1.58 -11.53
CA TRP A 217 -2.61 -2.56 -10.87
C TRP A 217 -3.46 -3.49 -10.01
N LEU A 218 -3.13 -4.79 -10.02
CA LEU A 218 -3.75 -5.82 -9.20
C LEU A 218 -2.77 -6.22 -8.12
N GLU A 219 -3.12 -5.96 -6.86
CA GLU A 219 -2.25 -6.26 -5.73
C GLU A 219 -2.75 -7.49 -4.98
N TYR A 220 -1.97 -8.58 -5.07
CA TYR A 220 -2.15 -9.82 -4.34
C TYR A 220 -1.28 -9.76 -3.08
N ASP A 221 -1.84 -9.26 -2.02
CA ASP A 221 -1.13 -8.87 -0.80
C ASP A 221 -1.48 -9.68 0.45
N TRP A 222 -2.24 -10.78 0.30
CA TRP A 222 -2.45 -11.74 1.37
C TRP A 222 -1.66 -13.05 1.14
N ILE A 223 -0.52 -12.96 0.48
CA ILE A 223 0.35 -14.12 0.24
C ILE A 223 0.69 -14.79 1.58
N GLY A 224 0.44 -16.09 1.66
CA GLY A 224 0.58 -16.88 2.88
C GLY A 224 -0.74 -17.30 3.51
N ASN A 225 -1.88 -16.82 3.01
CA ASN A 225 -3.20 -17.19 3.51
C ASN A 225 -3.89 -18.24 2.61
N GLN A 226 -3.73 -18.12 1.29
CA GLN A 226 -4.38 -19.01 0.30
C GLN A 226 -3.50 -19.24 -0.93
N ASP A 227 -2.24 -19.54 -0.73
CA ASP A 227 -1.17 -19.61 -1.74
C ASP A 227 -1.51 -20.40 -3.00
N GLU A 228 -2.29 -21.48 -2.90
CA GLU A 228 -2.62 -22.33 -4.06
C GLU A 228 -3.61 -21.62 -5.00
N ASP A 229 -4.60 -20.93 -4.45
CA ASP A 229 -5.56 -20.13 -5.21
C ASP A 229 -4.88 -18.89 -5.80
N ASP A 230 -4.07 -18.19 -4.99
CA ASP A 230 -3.30 -17.02 -5.45
C ASP A 230 -2.35 -17.41 -6.59
N LEU A 231 -1.65 -18.54 -6.48
CA LEU A 231 -0.76 -19.04 -7.53
C LEU A 231 -1.52 -19.29 -8.84
N LEU A 232 -2.69 -19.92 -8.76
CA LEU A 232 -3.53 -20.19 -9.92
C LEU A 232 -3.98 -18.89 -10.60
N LYS A 233 -4.50 -17.93 -9.84
CA LYS A 233 -4.95 -16.65 -10.36
C LYS A 233 -3.79 -15.85 -10.98
N ILE A 234 -2.63 -15.82 -10.31
CA ILE A 234 -1.40 -15.18 -10.83
C ILE A 234 -0.98 -15.82 -12.17
N GLN A 235 -0.97 -17.15 -12.28
CA GLN A 235 -0.66 -17.82 -13.55
C GLN A 235 -1.65 -17.44 -14.66
N GLN A 236 -2.94 -17.41 -14.38
CA GLN A 236 -3.96 -17.01 -15.33
C GLN A 236 -3.77 -15.55 -15.80
N LEU A 237 -3.40 -14.63 -14.90
CA LEU A 237 -3.10 -13.24 -15.25
C LEU A 237 -1.82 -13.11 -16.09
N LEU A 238 -0.79 -13.89 -15.79
CA LEU A 238 0.43 -13.97 -16.59
C LEU A 238 0.14 -14.49 -18.00
N ASP A 239 -0.64 -15.57 -18.12
CA ASP A 239 -1.05 -16.16 -19.40
C ASP A 239 -1.91 -15.20 -20.23
N ALA A 240 -2.74 -14.39 -19.57
CA ALA A 240 -3.53 -13.33 -20.20
C ALA A 240 -2.71 -12.08 -20.59
N GLY A 241 -1.41 -12.01 -20.22
CA GLY A 241 -0.51 -10.92 -20.59
C GLY A 241 -0.47 -9.75 -19.61
N TYR A 242 -1.07 -9.86 -18.43
CA TYR A 242 -1.16 -8.78 -17.42
C TYR A 242 -0.04 -8.80 -16.37
N GLY A 243 1.04 -9.56 -16.60
CA GLY A 243 2.18 -9.60 -15.68
C GLY A 243 2.80 -8.24 -15.34
N ASN A 244 2.66 -7.24 -16.24
CA ASN A 244 3.14 -5.87 -16.02
C ASN A 244 2.31 -5.04 -15.01
N GLN A 245 1.20 -5.57 -14.53
CA GLN A 245 0.25 -4.90 -13.65
C GLN A 245 0.04 -5.65 -12.34
N LEU A 246 0.86 -6.67 -12.06
CA LEU A 246 0.78 -7.45 -10.83
C LEU A 246 1.75 -6.93 -9.77
N LEU A 247 1.27 -6.83 -8.54
CA LEU A 247 2.03 -6.58 -7.33
C LEU A 247 1.80 -7.74 -6.35
N LEU A 248 2.85 -8.15 -5.65
CA LEU A 248 2.81 -9.25 -4.68
C LEU A 248 3.32 -8.78 -3.32
N SER A 249 2.53 -8.98 -2.27
CA SER A 249 2.90 -8.67 -0.88
C SER A 249 2.19 -9.59 0.12
N GLN A 250 2.24 -9.25 1.41
CA GLN A 250 1.80 -10.17 2.47
C GLN A 250 0.89 -9.50 3.51
N ASP A 251 0.79 -8.16 3.52
CA ASP A 251 0.02 -7.37 4.48
C ASP A 251 0.39 -7.74 5.94
N ARG A 252 1.68 -7.65 6.26
CA ARG A 252 2.25 -8.13 7.53
C ARG A 252 3.00 -7.05 8.30
N GLY A 253 3.66 -7.49 9.38
CA GLY A 253 4.29 -6.65 10.38
C GLY A 253 3.36 -6.42 11.55
N TRP A 254 2.73 -5.26 11.65
CA TRP A 254 1.68 -4.94 12.60
C TRP A 254 2.14 -4.83 14.05
N TYR A 255 2.86 -3.74 14.38
CA TYR A 255 2.80 -3.27 15.76
C TYR A 255 1.38 -2.75 16.00
N ASP A 256 0.63 -3.41 16.87
CA ASP A 256 -0.75 -3.04 17.23
C ASP A 256 -0.78 -2.46 18.65
N PRO A 257 -1.01 -1.13 18.83
CA PRO A 257 -1.03 -0.52 20.17
C PRO A 257 -2.24 -0.96 21.02
N ALA A 258 -3.22 -1.65 20.45
CA ALA A 258 -4.32 -2.26 21.21
C ALA A 258 -3.87 -3.50 21.98
N LEU A 259 -2.75 -4.10 21.62
CA LEU A 259 -2.23 -5.31 22.23
C LEU A 259 -1.10 -5.00 23.22
N PRO A 260 -0.98 -5.78 24.31
CA PRO A 260 0.12 -5.62 25.24
C PRO A 260 1.49 -5.71 24.55
N GLY A 261 2.33 -4.68 24.72
CA GLY A 261 3.65 -4.62 24.12
C GLY A 261 3.68 -4.51 22.58
N GLY A 262 2.55 -4.17 21.95
CA GLY A 262 2.44 -4.09 20.50
C GLY A 262 2.10 -5.41 19.80
N GLY A 263 1.83 -6.47 20.57
CA GLY A 263 1.54 -7.80 20.04
C GLY A 263 2.78 -8.57 19.57
N VAL A 264 2.58 -9.47 18.62
CA VAL A 264 3.65 -10.25 17.97
C VAL A 264 3.65 -9.91 16.49
N PRO A 265 4.66 -9.17 16.00
CA PRO A 265 4.72 -8.81 14.59
C PRO A 265 4.76 -10.05 13.69
N GLN A 266 4.04 -9.98 12.59
CA GLN A 266 4.07 -11.02 11.57
C GLN A 266 5.32 -10.86 10.70
N PRO A 267 6.03 -11.96 10.34
CA PRO A 267 7.30 -11.87 9.61
C PRO A 267 7.09 -11.38 8.16
N TYR A 268 7.95 -10.47 7.71
CA TYR A 268 7.96 -9.96 6.33
C TYR A 268 8.66 -10.90 5.32
N THR A 269 9.08 -12.09 5.73
CA THR A 269 9.92 -12.97 4.91
C THR A 269 9.14 -13.99 4.07
N TYR A 270 7.84 -14.19 4.34
CA TYR A 270 7.08 -15.29 3.77
C TYR A 270 7.04 -15.29 2.24
N LEU A 271 6.80 -14.13 1.63
CA LEU A 271 6.81 -13.99 0.17
C LEU A 271 8.11 -14.59 -0.41
N VAL A 272 9.27 -14.16 0.13
CA VAL A 272 10.58 -14.55 -0.39
C VAL A 272 10.91 -16.02 -0.07
N GLU A 273 10.70 -16.45 1.17
CA GLU A 273 11.13 -17.77 1.65
C GLU A 273 10.19 -18.90 1.26
N LYS A 274 8.90 -18.60 1.06
CA LYS A 274 7.88 -19.63 0.84
C LYS A 274 7.18 -19.50 -0.51
N PHE A 275 6.71 -18.32 -0.89
CA PHE A 275 5.89 -18.15 -2.08
C PHE A 275 6.69 -18.07 -3.37
N LEU A 276 7.80 -17.30 -3.43
CA LEU A 276 8.66 -17.28 -4.63
C LEU A 276 9.21 -18.67 -5.02
N PRO A 277 9.59 -19.56 -4.07
CA PRO A 277 9.88 -20.95 -4.41
C PRO A 277 8.70 -21.71 -5.05
N LYS A 278 7.45 -21.43 -4.65
CA LYS A 278 6.27 -22.02 -5.27
C LYS A 278 6.06 -21.53 -6.70
N LEU A 279 6.25 -20.23 -6.96
CA LEU A 279 6.22 -19.67 -8.32
C LEU A 279 7.26 -20.38 -9.23
N ARG A 280 8.50 -20.57 -8.74
CA ARG A 280 9.54 -21.31 -9.47
C ARG A 280 9.16 -22.75 -9.74
N ALA A 281 8.62 -23.43 -8.74
CA ALA A 281 8.17 -24.84 -8.89
C ALA A 281 7.01 -24.96 -9.88
N ALA A 282 6.19 -23.93 -10.02
CA ALA A 282 5.11 -23.83 -11.01
C ALA A 282 5.60 -23.44 -12.43
N GLY A 283 6.91 -23.26 -12.62
CA GLY A 283 7.51 -22.96 -13.92
C GLY A 283 7.57 -21.48 -14.30
N ILE A 284 7.29 -20.56 -13.36
CA ILE A 284 7.43 -19.13 -13.61
C ILE A 284 8.92 -18.77 -13.63
N GLU A 285 9.35 -18.13 -14.71
CA GLU A 285 10.75 -17.79 -14.96
C GLU A 285 11.27 -16.70 -14.01
N GLU A 286 12.58 -16.73 -13.71
CA GLU A 286 13.23 -15.72 -12.85
C GLU A 286 13.06 -14.29 -13.34
N ALA A 287 13.02 -14.07 -14.66
CA ALA A 287 12.76 -12.76 -15.24
C ALA A 287 11.36 -12.22 -14.86
N THR A 288 10.35 -13.09 -14.85
CA THR A 288 9.01 -12.75 -14.41
C THR A 288 8.97 -12.51 -12.89
N ILE A 289 9.62 -13.37 -12.10
CA ILE A 289 9.72 -13.16 -10.65
C ILE A 289 10.40 -11.82 -10.34
N HIS A 290 11.50 -11.52 -11.00
CA HIS A 290 12.17 -10.23 -10.87
C HIS A 290 11.25 -9.07 -11.26
N GLN A 291 10.48 -9.22 -12.34
CA GLN A 291 9.49 -8.21 -12.74
C GLN A 291 8.46 -7.98 -11.64
N LEU A 292 7.88 -9.03 -11.06
CA LEU A 292 6.84 -8.95 -10.03
C LEU A 292 7.34 -8.35 -8.71
N THR A 293 8.60 -8.56 -8.36
CA THR A 293 9.16 -8.18 -7.05
C THR A 293 10.04 -6.93 -7.07
N HIS A 294 10.50 -6.47 -8.24
CA HIS A 294 11.40 -5.32 -8.39
C HIS A 294 10.82 -4.28 -9.35
N THR A 295 10.62 -4.68 -10.63
CA THR A 295 10.28 -3.75 -11.69
C THR A 295 8.87 -3.17 -11.50
N ASN A 296 7.89 -4.01 -11.23
CA ASN A 296 6.51 -3.61 -11.05
C ASN A 296 6.32 -2.71 -9.83
N PRO A 297 6.76 -3.09 -8.61
CA PRO A 297 6.62 -2.21 -7.45
C PRO A 297 7.30 -0.85 -7.67
N PHE A 298 8.51 -0.83 -8.25
CA PHE A 298 9.16 0.45 -8.56
C PHE A 298 8.32 1.30 -9.53
N ARG A 299 7.81 0.72 -10.62
CA ARG A 299 6.98 1.44 -11.61
C ARG A 299 5.65 1.94 -11.05
N ALA A 300 5.03 1.17 -10.15
CA ALA A 300 3.78 1.56 -9.52
C ALA A 300 3.95 2.82 -8.66
N PHE A 301 4.99 2.87 -7.83
CA PHE A 301 5.18 3.93 -6.84
C PHE A 301 6.09 5.08 -7.29
N ALA A 302 6.90 4.92 -8.35
CA ALA A 302 7.78 5.98 -8.83
C ALA A 302 7.01 7.09 -9.56
N HIS A 303 7.39 8.36 -9.28
CA HIS A 303 6.84 9.55 -9.93
C HIS A 303 7.85 10.71 -9.95
#